data_67fbb8927bdedb7bb0046bfffce29d99
#
_entry.id   67fbb8927bdedb7bb0046bfffce29d99
#
_cell.length_a   1.000
_cell.length_b   1.000
_cell.length_c   1.000
_cell.angle_alpha   90.00
_cell.angle_beta   90.00
_cell.angle_gamma   90.00
#
_symmetry.space_group_name_H-M   'P 1'
#
loop_
_entity.id
_entity.type
_entity.pdbx_description
1 polymer ?
#
loop_
_entity_poly.entity_id
_entity_poly.type
_entity_poly.pdbx_seq_one_letter_code
_entity_poly.pdbx_strand_id
1 'polypeptide(L)'
;MAGTTGGKDKDHWDKIGILLQPLGGLLTATAVAYVGLMGSRVLEERQSSDSNSRLYSELMSRREEAESTLRKDVLGAILQEYLQASPADLDAKVLQLELLSNNFHESLDLRPLFHDLQRKLLKLPAAPDRNELLARIESLAREVTSKQLFTLQGRGARFSGLVDVEAVDAAGAGSVPLTAEPQKLQIGKETCTLAVLVRSVDRATKTLRVRLETNECVGAIETETETETETETATATNLNTTFDVGYFDFPIIDNTRLPNNWRCAVVLTNWVEGFAELTTICFPGEYASLKDRPYYEEVIQSLRQKNPN
;
A
#
# COMPACT_ATOMS: atom_id res chain seq x y z
N MET A 1 49.37 100.37 -1.17
CA MET A 1 49.66 98.94 -1.22
C MET A 1 48.36 98.26 -1.39
N ALA A 2 48.15 97.69 -2.55
CA ALA A 2 46.90 97.02 -2.96
C ALA A 2 46.87 95.59 -2.51
N GLY A 3 45.79 95.16 -1.86
CA GLY A 3 45.50 93.76 -1.53
C GLY A 3 44.41 93.28 -2.41
N THR A 4 44.72 92.48 -3.38
CA THR A 4 43.83 91.77 -4.31
C THR A 4 43.14 90.65 -3.59
N THR A 5 41.78 90.73 -3.43
CA THR A 5 40.94 89.60 -3.02
C THR A 5 40.69 88.79 -4.26
N GLY A 6 41.32 87.63 -4.35
CA GLY A 6 41.06 86.64 -5.37
C GLY A 6 39.73 85.91 -5.07
N GLY A 7 38.74 86.19 -5.88
CA GLY A 7 37.52 85.41 -5.89
C GLY A 7 37.79 83.98 -6.48
N LYS A 8 37.64 83.01 -5.67
CA LYS A 8 37.76 81.58 -6.07
C LYS A 8 36.49 81.22 -6.87
N ASP A 9 36.61 81.13 -8.18
CA ASP A 9 35.57 80.60 -9.00
C ASP A 9 35.20 79.20 -8.50
N LYS A 10 33.97 79.03 -8.08
CA LYS A 10 33.45 77.72 -7.66
C LYS A 10 33.43 76.82 -8.90
N ASP A 11 34.31 75.85 -8.90
CA ASP A 11 34.52 74.87 -9.94
C ASP A 11 33.18 74.13 -10.19
N HIS A 12 32.90 73.85 -11.44
CA HIS A 12 31.66 73.07 -11.85
C HIS A 12 31.51 71.80 -11.07
N TRP A 13 32.59 71.20 -10.59
CA TRP A 13 32.62 70.01 -9.79
C TRP A 13 32.03 70.18 -8.37
N ASP A 14 32.22 71.35 -7.73
CA ASP A 14 31.62 71.63 -6.41
C ASP A 14 30.10 71.79 -6.52
N LYS A 15 29.57 72.29 -7.63
CA LYS A 15 28.15 72.44 -7.90
C LYS A 15 27.49 71.07 -8.16
N ILE A 16 28.20 70.19 -8.84
CA ILE A 16 27.73 68.79 -9.09
C ILE A 16 27.70 67.99 -7.78
N GLY A 17 28.71 68.16 -6.89
CA GLY A 17 28.73 67.49 -5.58
C GLY A 17 27.59 67.93 -4.67
N ILE A 18 27.18 69.20 -4.67
CA ILE A 18 26.06 69.69 -3.88
C ILE A 18 24.70 69.17 -4.39
N LEU A 19 24.58 68.88 -5.70
CA LEU A 19 23.38 68.31 -6.27
C LEU A 19 23.35 66.73 -6.12
N LEU A 20 24.51 66.11 -6.17
CA LEU A 20 24.59 64.63 -6.04
C LEU A 20 24.32 64.13 -4.61
N GLN A 21 24.58 64.92 -3.59
CA GLN A 21 24.43 64.56 -2.18
C GLN A 21 22.93 64.29 -1.81
N PRO A 22 21.95 65.16 -2.16
CA PRO A 22 20.53 64.88 -1.94
C PRO A 22 19.98 63.80 -2.87
N LEU A 23 20.52 63.64 -4.10
CA LEU A 23 20.15 62.58 -5.02
C LEU A 23 20.55 61.19 -4.51
N GLY A 24 21.74 61.04 -3.89
CA GLY A 24 22.20 59.81 -3.24
C GLY A 24 21.26 59.37 -2.11
N GLY A 25 20.82 60.32 -1.27
CA GLY A 25 19.84 60.06 -0.21
C GLY A 25 18.48 59.63 -0.73
N LEU A 26 18.01 60.28 -1.81
CA LEU A 26 16.74 59.92 -2.44
C LEU A 26 16.78 58.53 -3.08
N LEU A 27 17.85 58.20 -3.76
CA LEU A 27 18.08 56.86 -4.35
C LEU A 27 18.12 55.76 -3.30
N THR A 28 18.82 56.03 -2.19
CA THR A 28 18.90 55.04 -1.08
C THR A 28 17.53 54.86 -0.42
N ALA A 29 16.81 55.95 -0.16
CA ALA A 29 15.43 55.85 0.41
C ALA A 29 14.48 55.11 -0.52
N THR A 30 14.56 55.36 -1.83
CA THR A 30 13.72 54.68 -2.83
C THR A 30 14.07 53.17 -2.92
N ALA A 31 15.37 52.83 -2.88
CA ALA A 31 15.82 51.45 -2.90
C ALA A 31 15.38 50.70 -1.63
N VAL A 32 15.49 51.30 -0.46
CA VAL A 32 15.01 50.69 0.81
C VAL A 32 13.49 50.50 0.81
N ALA A 33 12.74 51.51 0.33
CA ALA A 33 11.28 51.41 0.20
C ALA A 33 10.86 50.31 -0.79
N TYR A 34 11.58 50.18 -1.92
CA TYR A 34 11.34 49.13 -2.90
C TYR A 34 11.61 47.73 -2.37
N VAL A 35 12.76 47.54 -1.70
CA VAL A 35 13.11 46.26 -1.05
C VAL A 35 12.13 45.91 0.07
N GLY A 36 11.69 46.91 0.85
CA GLY A 36 10.67 46.75 1.88
C GLY A 36 9.31 46.27 1.32
N LEU A 37 8.85 46.89 0.22
CA LEU A 37 7.61 46.50 -0.46
C LEU A 37 7.72 45.12 -1.12
N MET A 38 8.85 44.82 -1.73
CA MET A 38 9.09 43.47 -2.29
C MET A 38 9.19 42.41 -1.20
N GLY A 39 9.88 42.69 -0.11
CA GLY A 39 10.00 41.79 1.04
C GLY A 39 8.67 41.51 1.70
N SER A 40 7.80 42.50 1.87
CA SER A 40 6.46 42.29 2.45
C SER A 40 5.56 41.44 1.56
N ARG A 41 5.59 41.62 0.23
CA ARG A 41 4.83 40.81 -0.71
C ARG A 41 5.26 39.34 -0.71
N VAL A 42 6.56 39.07 -0.71
CA VAL A 42 7.08 37.70 -0.65
C VAL A 42 6.76 37.04 0.70
N LEU A 43 6.76 37.82 1.79
CA LEU A 43 6.38 37.31 3.10
C LEU A 43 4.87 37.02 3.18
N GLU A 44 4.03 37.88 2.64
CA GLU A 44 2.57 37.65 2.56
C GLU A 44 2.21 36.43 1.70
N GLU A 45 2.86 36.25 0.54
CA GLU A 45 2.66 35.08 -0.31
C GLU A 45 3.08 33.78 0.41
N ARG A 46 4.23 33.78 1.06
CA ARG A 46 4.67 32.61 1.84
C ARG A 46 3.75 32.33 3.03
N GLN A 47 3.36 33.35 3.76
CA GLN A 47 2.48 33.20 4.93
C GLN A 47 1.07 32.74 4.51
N SER A 48 0.56 33.20 3.38
CA SER A 48 -0.71 32.76 2.80
C SER A 48 -0.63 31.30 2.32
N SER A 49 0.48 30.92 1.65
CA SER A 49 0.72 29.54 1.21
C SER A 49 0.86 28.57 2.38
N ASP A 50 1.62 28.94 3.41
CA ASP A 50 1.79 28.13 4.61
C ASP A 50 0.48 27.99 5.41
N SER A 51 -0.28 29.09 5.52
CA SER A 51 -1.60 29.07 6.18
C SER A 51 -2.60 28.18 5.43
N ASN A 52 -2.65 28.28 4.10
CA ASN A 52 -3.51 27.42 3.28
C ASN A 52 -3.09 25.96 3.35
N SER A 53 -1.79 25.67 3.34
CA SER A 53 -1.27 24.31 3.49
C SER A 53 -1.63 23.70 4.84
N ARG A 54 -1.52 24.49 5.93
CA ARG A 54 -1.92 24.05 7.28
C ARG A 54 -3.43 23.82 7.39
N LEU A 55 -4.25 24.74 6.87
CA LEU A 55 -5.70 24.58 6.85
C LEU A 55 -6.12 23.37 6.03
N TYR A 56 -5.49 23.13 4.87
CA TYR A 56 -5.75 21.96 4.06
C TYR A 56 -5.39 20.66 4.80
N SER A 57 -4.22 20.62 5.43
CA SER A 57 -3.77 19.49 6.23
C SER A 57 -4.72 19.23 7.42
N GLU A 58 -5.16 20.29 8.11
CA GLU A 58 -6.10 20.16 9.23
C GLU A 58 -7.49 19.69 8.77
N LEU A 59 -8.00 20.19 7.66
CA LEU A 59 -9.27 19.75 7.07
C LEU A 59 -9.21 18.30 6.63
N MET A 60 -8.09 17.88 6.01
CA MET A 60 -7.89 16.48 5.63
C MET A 60 -7.80 15.57 6.84
N SER A 61 -7.05 15.96 7.87
CA SER A 61 -6.97 15.20 9.12
C SER A 61 -8.33 15.07 9.82
N ARG A 62 -9.08 16.15 9.91
CA ARG A 62 -10.44 16.12 10.49
C ARG A 62 -11.41 15.27 9.66
N ARG A 63 -11.28 15.30 8.34
CA ARG A 63 -12.07 14.44 7.45
C ARG A 63 -11.73 12.98 7.65
N GLU A 64 -10.44 12.63 7.70
CA GLU A 64 -9.99 11.25 7.97
C GLU A 64 -10.44 10.76 9.34
N GLU A 65 -10.37 11.61 10.36
CA GLU A 65 -10.84 11.28 11.71
C GLU A 65 -12.36 11.05 11.74
N ALA A 66 -13.14 11.93 11.11
CA ALA A 66 -14.59 11.78 11.01
C ALA A 66 -14.98 10.53 10.23
N GLU A 67 -14.30 10.24 9.11
CA GLU A 67 -14.53 9.04 8.32
C GLU A 67 -14.14 7.78 9.08
N SER A 68 -13.03 7.79 9.80
CA SER A 68 -12.58 6.69 10.66
C SER A 68 -13.59 6.42 11.79
N THR A 69 -14.10 7.47 12.43
CA THR A 69 -15.10 7.36 13.49
C THR A 69 -16.42 6.78 12.95
N LEU A 70 -16.90 7.30 11.82
CA LEU A 70 -18.11 6.78 11.17
C LEU A 70 -17.95 5.31 10.79
N ARG A 71 -16.81 4.93 10.20
CA ARG A 71 -16.51 3.53 9.85
C ARG A 71 -16.50 2.64 11.09
N LYS A 72 -15.91 3.11 12.19
CA LYS A 72 -15.88 2.38 13.46
C LYS A 72 -17.29 2.17 14.02
N ASP A 73 -18.14 3.19 13.98
CA ASP A 73 -19.50 3.14 14.51
C ASP A 73 -20.39 2.20 13.67
N VAL A 74 -20.30 2.31 12.33
CA VAL A 74 -21.00 1.42 11.39
C VAL A 74 -20.54 -0.02 11.58
N LEU A 75 -19.22 -0.25 11.66
CA LEU A 75 -18.67 -1.57 11.93
C LEU A 75 -19.17 -2.15 13.25
N GLY A 76 -19.13 -1.34 14.33
CA GLY A 76 -19.59 -1.74 15.65
C GLY A 76 -21.05 -2.16 15.65
N ALA A 77 -21.91 -1.39 15.01
CA ALA A 77 -23.34 -1.69 14.87
C ALA A 77 -23.59 -3.00 14.10
N ILE A 78 -22.98 -3.17 12.92
CA ILE A 78 -23.16 -4.38 12.11
C ILE A 78 -22.60 -5.61 12.83
N LEU A 79 -21.41 -5.51 13.45
CA LEU A 79 -20.80 -6.62 14.16
C LEU A 79 -21.61 -7.03 15.39
N GLN A 80 -22.15 -6.06 16.12
CA GLN A 80 -23.03 -6.33 17.26
C GLN A 80 -24.29 -7.07 16.84
N GLU A 81 -24.91 -6.65 15.74
CA GLU A 81 -26.09 -7.30 15.19
C GLU A 81 -25.76 -8.70 14.66
N TYR A 82 -24.63 -8.88 13.97
CA TYR A 82 -24.14 -10.18 13.51
C TYR A 82 -23.97 -11.18 14.66
N LEU A 83 -23.43 -10.71 15.80
CA LEU A 83 -23.22 -11.56 16.97
C LEU A 83 -24.52 -11.85 17.74
N GLN A 84 -25.49 -10.93 17.73
CA GLN A 84 -26.77 -11.06 18.42
C GLN A 84 -27.81 -11.81 17.60
N ALA A 85 -27.67 -11.83 16.26
CA ALA A 85 -28.61 -12.52 15.38
C ALA A 85 -28.75 -14.00 15.77
N SER A 86 -29.97 -14.49 15.75
CA SER A 86 -30.27 -15.89 16.06
C SER A 86 -29.34 -16.83 15.28
N PRO A 87 -28.79 -17.87 15.90
CA PRO A 87 -28.02 -18.88 15.18
C PRO A 87 -28.77 -19.53 14.01
N ALA A 88 -30.11 -19.48 14.05
CA ALA A 88 -30.97 -20.05 13.01
C ALA A 88 -31.19 -19.14 11.79
N ASP A 89 -30.92 -17.82 11.92
CA ASP A 89 -31.14 -16.88 10.83
C ASP A 89 -29.84 -16.70 10.02
N LEU A 90 -29.55 -17.71 9.20
CA LEU A 90 -28.34 -17.74 8.39
C LEU A 90 -28.40 -16.76 7.21
N ASP A 91 -29.58 -16.47 6.68
CA ASP A 91 -29.78 -15.55 5.57
C ASP A 91 -29.49 -14.11 6.01
N ALA A 92 -29.98 -13.69 7.18
CA ALA A 92 -29.62 -12.40 7.76
C ALA A 92 -28.10 -12.28 8.01
N LYS A 93 -27.45 -13.36 8.45
CA LYS A 93 -25.98 -13.36 8.65
C LYS A 93 -25.22 -13.26 7.34
N VAL A 94 -25.69 -13.87 6.26
CA VAL A 94 -25.11 -13.70 4.92
C VAL A 94 -25.23 -12.25 4.48
N LEU A 95 -26.42 -11.64 4.64
CA LEU A 95 -26.63 -10.22 4.29
C LEU A 95 -25.70 -9.27 5.09
N GLN A 96 -25.55 -9.52 6.39
CA GLN A 96 -24.64 -8.72 7.23
C GLN A 96 -23.18 -8.89 6.81
N LEU A 97 -22.77 -10.10 6.43
CA LEU A 97 -21.44 -10.37 5.89
C LEU A 97 -21.22 -9.67 4.54
N GLU A 98 -22.24 -9.61 3.68
CA GLU A 98 -22.20 -8.84 2.44
C GLU A 98 -21.99 -7.34 2.70
N LEU A 99 -22.73 -6.76 3.65
CA LEU A 99 -22.57 -5.36 4.05
C LEU A 99 -21.18 -5.07 4.60
N LEU A 100 -20.64 -5.96 5.46
CA LEU A 100 -19.28 -5.85 5.98
C LEU A 100 -18.24 -5.95 4.85
N SER A 101 -18.38 -6.93 3.99
CA SER A 101 -17.44 -7.18 2.90
C SER A 101 -17.40 -6.02 1.90
N ASN A 102 -18.55 -5.47 1.53
CA ASN A 102 -18.61 -4.37 0.59
C ASN A 102 -18.00 -3.07 1.11
N ASN A 103 -18.05 -2.85 2.44
CA ASN A 103 -17.59 -1.59 3.03
C ASN A 103 -16.20 -1.68 3.67
N PHE A 104 -15.75 -2.88 4.07
CA PHE A 104 -14.56 -3.02 4.93
C PHE A 104 -13.56 -4.07 4.47
N HIS A 105 -13.67 -4.62 3.25
CA HIS A 105 -12.81 -5.70 2.76
C HIS A 105 -11.30 -5.37 2.73
N GLU A 106 -10.91 -4.11 2.71
CA GLU A 106 -9.50 -3.69 2.75
C GLU A 106 -8.97 -3.50 4.18
N SER A 107 -9.88 -3.30 5.15
CA SER A 107 -9.53 -2.88 6.51
C SER A 107 -9.73 -3.97 7.54
N LEU A 108 -10.59 -4.95 7.28
CA LEU A 108 -10.98 -5.98 8.22
C LEU A 108 -10.58 -7.37 7.74
N ASP A 109 -10.11 -8.18 8.68
CA ASP A 109 -10.01 -9.62 8.48
C ASP A 109 -11.41 -10.26 8.59
N LEU A 110 -12.04 -10.46 7.43
CA LEU A 110 -13.37 -11.07 7.32
C LEU A 110 -13.32 -12.58 7.29
N ARG A 111 -12.15 -13.20 7.11
CA ARG A 111 -11.97 -14.65 7.03
C ARG A 111 -12.67 -15.42 8.17
N PRO A 112 -12.54 -15.02 9.45
CA PRO A 112 -13.20 -15.73 10.55
C PRO A 112 -14.73 -15.79 10.40
N LEU A 113 -15.35 -14.74 9.87
CA LEU A 113 -16.80 -14.66 9.67
C LEU A 113 -17.25 -15.57 8.52
N PHE A 114 -16.51 -15.57 7.41
CA PHE A 114 -16.77 -16.47 6.28
C PHE A 114 -16.66 -17.94 6.71
N HIS A 115 -15.58 -18.31 7.40
CA HIS A 115 -15.39 -19.69 7.88
C HIS A 115 -16.44 -20.13 8.92
N ASP A 116 -16.84 -19.23 9.83
CA ASP A 116 -17.89 -19.53 10.80
C ASP A 116 -19.21 -19.83 10.09
N LEU A 117 -19.57 -18.99 9.11
CA LEU A 117 -20.80 -19.13 8.35
C LEU A 117 -20.78 -20.39 7.47
N GLN A 118 -19.68 -20.65 6.74
CA GLN A 118 -19.51 -21.88 5.97
C GLN A 118 -19.64 -23.12 6.86
N ARG A 119 -18.96 -23.14 7.99
CA ARG A 119 -19.03 -24.25 8.95
C ARG A 119 -20.45 -24.50 9.48
N LYS A 120 -21.21 -23.43 9.73
CA LYS A 120 -22.62 -23.53 10.15
C LYS A 120 -23.49 -24.08 9.04
N LEU A 121 -23.31 -23.59 7.83
CA LEU A 121 -24.05 -24.07 6.65
C LEU A 121 -23.73 -25.54 6.36
N LEU A 122 -22.49 -25.97 6.41
CA LEU A 122 -22.08 -27.36 6.16
C LEU A 122 -22.61 -28.34 7.20
N LYS A 123 -22.95 -27.89 8.42
CA LYS A 123 -23.61 -28.72 9.45
C LYS A 123 -25.11 -28.99 9.17
N LEU A 124 -25.72 -28.17 8.33
CA LEU A 124 -27.12 -28.40 7.94
C LEU A 124 -27.25 -29.56 6.94
N PRO A 125 -28.39 -30.24 6.91
CA PRO A 125 -28.66 -31.22 5.86
C PRO A 125 -28.52 -30.61 4.46
N ALA A 126 -28.17 -31.41 3.48
CA ALA A 126 -28.08 -30.96 2.10
C ALA A 126 -29.50 -30.59 1.61
N ALA A 127 -29.71 -29.31 1.37
CA ALA A 127 -30.94 -28.71 0.89
C ALA A 127 -30.65 -27.62 -0.13
N PRO A 128 -31.55 -27.30 -1.05
CA PRO A 128 -31.37 -26.23 -2.03
C PRO A 128 -30.98 -24.90 -1.39
N ASP A 129 -31.69 -24.46 -0.33
CA ASP A 129 -31.44 -23.22 0.38
C ASP A 129 -30.02 -23.15 0.97
N ARG A 130 -29.54 -24.26 1.55
CA ARG A 130 -28.15 -24.36 2.03
C ARG A 130 -27.14 -24.14 0.91
N ASN A 131 -27.38 -24.81 -0.23
CA ASN A 131 -26.47 -24.73 -1.37
C ASN A 131 -26.47 -23.31 -1.99
N GLU A 132 -27.63 -22.66 -2.01
CA GLU A 132 -27.77 -21.27 -2.43
C GLU A 132 -26.98 -20.33 -1.53
N LEU A 133 -27.09 -20.45 -0.21
CA LEU A 133 -26.35 -19.65 0.74
C LEU A 133 -24.83 -19.88 0.65
N LEU A 134 -24.40 -21.15 0.46
CA LEU A 134 -22.99 -21.46 0.22
C LEU A 134 -22.48 -20.82 -1.07
N ALA A 135 -23.22 -20.92 -2.17
CA ALA A 135 -22.87 -20.28 -3.43
C ALA A 135 -22.80 -18.75 -3.30
N ARG A 136 -23.70 -18.16 -2.51
CA ARG A 136 -23.75 -16.71 -2.26
C ARG A 136 -22.50 -16.23 -1.50
N ILE A 137 -22.10 -16.91 -0.42
CA ILE A 137 -20.87 -16.53 0.31
C ILE A 137 -19.60 -16.77 -0.51
N GLU A 138 -19.54 -17.83 -1.32
CA GLU A 138 -18.41 -18.06 -2.23
C GLU A 138 -18.34 -16.99 -3.33
N SER A 139 -19.50 -16.58 -3.87
CA SER A 139 -19.58 -15.50 -4.86
C SER A 139 -19.12 -14.17 -4.27
N LEU A 140 -19.54 -13.85 -3.05
CA LEU A 140 -19.12 -12.67 -2.32
C LEU A 140 -17.60 -12.66 -2.08
N ALA A 141 -17.04 -13.80 -1.65
CA ALA A 141 -15.61 -13.93 -1.43
C ALA A 141 -14.80 -13.72 -2.72
N ARG A 142 -15.26 -14.28 -3.85
CA ARG A 142 -14.65 -14.03 -5.16
C ARG A 142 -14.71 -12.58 -5.58
N GLU A 143 -15.80 -11.89 -5.28
CA GLU A 143 -15.93 -10.45 -5.55
C GLU A 143 -14.92 -9.63 -4.73
N VAL A 144 -14.80 -9.92 -3.43
CA VAL A 144 -13.80 -9.29 -2.55
C VAL A 144 -12.38 -9.55 -3.07
N THR A 145 -12.04 -10.80 -3.38
CA THR A 145 -10.75 -11.18 -3.93
C THR A 145 -10.45 -10.43 -5.23
N SER A 146 -11.44 -10.34 -6.14
CA SER A 146 -11.29 -9.62 -7.40
C SER A 146 -11.07 -8.12 -7.21
N LYS A 147 -11.79 -7.48 -6.29
CA LYS A 147 -11.60 -6.07 -5.94
C LYS A 147 -10.20 -5.81 -5.39
N GLN A 148 -9.73 -6.66 -4.47
CA GLN A 148 -8.40 -6.56 -3.89
C GLN A 148 -7.29 -6.83 -4.92
N LEU A 149 -7.44 -7.84 -5.76
CA LEU A 149 -6.51 -8.11 -6.86
C LEU A 149 -6.43 -6.95 -7.85
N PHE A 150 -7.56 -6.31 -8.15
CA PHE A 150 -7.60 -5.13 -9.02
C PHE A 150 -6.83 -3.95 -8.41
N THR A 151 -7.02 -3.70 -7.12
CA THR A 151 -6.28 -2.66 -6.38
C THR A 151 -4.77 -2.93 -6.40
N LEU A 152 -4.36 -4.19 -6.26
CA LEU A 152 -2.95 -4.59 -6.21
C LEU A 152 -2.29 -4.72 -7.59
N GLN A 153 -3.08 -4.97 -8.65
CA GLN A 153 -2.55 -5.27 -10.00
C GLN A 153 -1.68 -4.15 -10.58
N GLY A 154 -2.00 -2.90 -10.29
CA GLY A 154 -1.20 -1.75 -10.75
C GLY A 154 0.09 -1.51 -9.95
N ARG A 155 0.31 -2.28 -8.88
CA ARG A 155 1.38 -2.05 -7.90
C ARG A 155 2.28 -3.26 -7.69
N GLY A 156 1.92 -4.41 -8.24
CA GLY A 156 2.60 -5.67 -8.02
C GLY A 156 2.78 -6.49 -9.28
N ALA A 157 3.52 -7.59 -9.14
CA ALA A 157 3.69 -8.59 -10.17
C ALA A 157 2.82 -9.81 -9.86
N ARG A 158 2.18 -10.39 -10.86
CA ARG A 158 1.30 -11.55 -10.68
C ARG A 158 1.48 -12.61 -11.75
N PHE A 159 1.11 -13.84 -11.41
CA PHE A 159 0.88 -14.92 -12.34
C PHE A 159 -0.28 -15.79 -11.85
N SER A 160 -0.89 -16.53 -12.75
CA SER A 160 -1.98 -17.47 -12.45
C SER A 160 -1.70 -18.82 -13.09
N GLY A 161 -2.30 -19.85 -12.54
CA GLY A 161 -2.24 -21.18 -13.11
C GLY A 161 -3.46 -22.01 -12.72
N LEU A 162 -3.69 -23.06 -13.50
CA LEU A 162 -4.74 -24.06 -13.26
C LEU A 162 -4.10 -25.30 -12.66
N VAL A 163 -4.68 -25.79 -11.57
CA VAL A 163 -4.28 -27.02 -10.91
C VAL A 163 -5.36 -28.08 -11.13
N ASP A 164 -4.97 -29.20 -11.66
CA ASP A 164 -5.83 -30.38 -11.73
C ASP A 164 -5.94 -31.02 -10.35
N VAL A 165 -7.13 -31.00 -9.78
CA VAL A 165 -7.42 -31.53 -8.43
C VAL A 165 -7.22 -33.05 -8.37
N GLU A 166 -7.49 -33.76 -9.47
CA GLU A 166 -7.31 -35.23 -9.55
C GLU A 166 -5.81 -35.57 -9.57
N ALA A 167 -5.02 -34.77 -10.28
CA ALA A 167 -3.55 -34.93 -10.29
C ALA A 167 -2.95 -34.68 -8.91
N VAL A 168 -3.48 -33.75 -8.11
CA VAL A 168 -3.04 -33.54 -6.72
C VAL A 168 -3.36 -34.75 -5.84
N ASP A 169 -4.58 -35.29 -5.95
CA ASP A 169 -4.96 -36.50 -5.21
C ASP A 169 -4.09 -37.71 -5.60
N ALA A 170 -3.79 -37.85 -6.90
CA ALA A 170 -2.95 -38.91 -7.42
C ALA A 170 -1.46 -38.78 -6.99
N ALA A 171 -0.98 -37.57 -6.77
CA ALA A 171 0.39 -37.31 -6.32
C ALA A 171 0.66 -37.76 -4.87
N GLY A 172 -0.38 -37.99 -4.07
CA GLY A 172 -0.29 -38.50 -2.69
C GLY A 172 0.60 -37.60 -1.79
N ALA A 173 1.77 -38.11 -1.42
CA ALA A 173 2.75 -37.35 -0.63
C ALA A 173 3.58 -36.34 -1.45
N GLY A 174 3.43 -36.33 -2.78
CA GLY A 174 4.09 -35.38 -3.68
C GLY A 174 3.46 -33.99 -3.67
N SER A 175 3.76 -33.22 -4.71
CA SER A 175 3.16 -31.92 -4.94
C SER A 175 3.02 -31.65 -6.44
N VAL A 176 2.00 -30.93 -6.82
CA VAL A 176 1.76 -30.51 -8.20
C VAL A 176 2.12 -29.04 -8.33
N PRO A 177 3.05 -28.67 -9.25
CA PRO A 177 3.39 -27.28 -9.44
C PRO A 177 2.23 -26.52 -10.11
N LEU A 178 2.01 -25.26 -9.69
CA LEU A 178 1.00 -24.37 -10.29
C LEU A 178 1.36 -24.02 -11.74
N THR A 179 2.63 -23.87 -12.03
CA THR A 179 3.18 -23.59 -13.35
C THR A 179 4.30 -24.58 -13.67
N ALA A 180 4.49 -24.93 -14.95
CA ALA A 180 5.50 -25.90 -15.39
C ALA A 180 6.92 -25.52 -14.95
N GLU A 181 7.21 -24.20 -14.91
CA GLU A 181 8.49 -23.64 -14.46
C GLU A 181 8.24 -22.59 -13.36
N PRO A 182 9.19 -22.42 -12.42
CA PRO A 182 9.15 -21.31 -11.48
C PRO A 182 9.09 -19.96 -12.19
N GLN A 183 8.28 -19.06 -11.67
CA GLN A 183 8.02 -17.76 -12.29
C GLN A 183 9.01 -16.71 -11.79
N LYS A 184 9.63 -15.98 -12.73
CA LYS A 184 10.48 -14.84 -12.41
C LYS A 184 9.64 -13.58 -12.34
N LEU A 185 9.58 -12.99 -11.15
CA LEU A 185 8.84 -11.75 -10.90
C LEU A 185 9.79 -10.61 -10.54
N GLN A 186 9.54 -9.46 -11.14
CA GLN A 186 10.20 -8.23 -10.73
C GLN A 186 9.55 -7.72 -9.45
N ILE A 187 10.31 -7.73 -8.36
CA ILE A 187 9.88 -7.30 -7.03
C ILE A 187 10.73 -6.09 -6.62
N GLY A 188 10.23 -4.90 -6.88
CA GLY A 188 11.00 -3.68 -6.71
C GLY A 188 12.18 -3.61 -7.68
N LYS A 189 13.40 -3.53 -7.14
CA LYS A 189 14.65 -3.55 -7.92
C LYS A 189 15.24 -4.97 -8.09
N GLU A 190 14.62 -5.98 -7.48
CA GLU A 190 15.09 -7.36 -7.48
C GLU A 190 14.23 -8.24 -8.39
N THR A 191 14.84 -9.24 -8.98
CA THR A 191 14.14 -10.32 -9.68
C THR A 191 14.14 -11.55 -8.80
N CYS A 192 12.95 -11.98 -8.35
CA CYS A 192 12.78 -13.17 -7.53
C CYS A 192 12.16 -14.29 -8.35
N THR A 193 12.64 -15.52 -8.10
CA THR A 193 12.06 -16.72 -8.68
C THR A 193 11.12 -17.36 -7.67
N LEU A 194 9.83 -17.48 -8.05
CA LEU A 194 8.79 -18.02 -7.20
C LEU A 194 8.23 -19.32 -7.78
N ALA A 195 8.00 -20.30 -6.90
CA ALA A 195 7.27 -21.51 -7.22
C ALA A 195 6.13 -21.71 -6.23
N VAL A 196 4.96 -22.10 -6.75
CA VAL A 196 3.80 -22.50 -5.94
C VAL A 196 3.51 -23.96 -6.19
N LEU A 197 3.51 -24.76 -5.15
CA LEU A 197 3.33 -26.19 -5.17
C LEU A 197 2.07 -26.56 -4.39
N VAL A 198 1.13 -27.28 -4.99
CA VAL A 198 -0.09 -27.76 -4.34
C VAL A 198 0.16 -29.17 -3.81
N ARG A 199 -0.10 -29.42 -2.51
CA ARG A 199 0.18 -30.66 -1.82
C ARG A 199 -1.04 -31.53 -1.57
N SER A 200 -2.16 -30.90 -1.23
CA SER A 200 -3.41 -31.61 -0.95
C SER A 200 -4.60 -30.70 -1.21
N VAL A 201 -5.75 -31.32 -1.36
CA VAL A 201 -7.02 -30.66 -1.65
C VAL A 201 -8.10 -31.15 -0.71
N ASP A 202 -8.88 -30.24 -0.14
CA ASP A 202 -10.15 -30.54 0.52
C ASP A 202 -11.29 -30.08 -0.40
N ARG A 203 -11.96 -31.03 -1.02
CA ARG A 203 -13.06 -30.76 -1.96
C ARG A 203 -14.32 -30.23 -1.26
N ALA A 204 -14.52 -30.59 0.01
CA ALA A 204 -15.71 -30.19 0.76
C ALA A 204 -15.70 -28.69 1.08
N THR A 205 -14.55 -28.16 1.43
CA THR A 205 -14.34 -26.74 1.75
C THR A 205 -13.74 -25.95 0.59
N LYS A 206 -13.37 -26.64 -0.53
CA LYS A 206 -12.62 -26.06 -1.65
C LYS A 206 -11.34 -25.36 -1.19
N THR A 207 -10.56 -26.04 -0.36
CA THR A 207 -9.31 -25.55 0.21
C THR A 207 -8.14 -26.35 -0.31
N LEU A 208 -7.08 -25.69 -0.72
CA LEU A 208 -5.83 -26.30 -1.19
C LEU A 208 -4.71 -26.01 -0.20
N ARG A 209 -3.93 -27.02 0.13
CA ARG A 209 -2.69 -26.83 0.87
C ARG A 209 -1.56 -26.53 -0.09
N VAL A 210 -1.08 -25.29 -0.05
CA VAL A 210 -0.05 -24.81 -0.95
C VAL A 210 1.25 -24.53 -0.21
N ARG A 211 2.35 -24.70 -0.94
CA ARG A 211 3.69 -24.35 -0.50
C ARG A 211 4.24 -23.30 -1.45
N LEU A 212 4.59 -22.15 -0.91
CA LEU A 212 5.26 -21.06 -1.60
C LEU A 212 6.75 -21.15 -1.36
N GLU A 213 7.52 -21.28 -2.43
CA GLU A 213 8.98 -21.28 -2.42
C GLU A 213 9.50 -20.06 -3.15
N THR A 214 10.46 -19.36 -2.57
CA THR A 214 11.21 -18.32 -3.26
C THR A 214 12.68 -18.75 -3.28
N ASN A 215 13.23 -18.79 -4.49
CA ASN A 215 14.64 -19.01 -4.71
C ASN A 215 15.23 -17.72 -5.31
N GLU A 216 16.37 -17.29 -4.76
CA GLU A 216 17.21 -16.21 -5.27
C GLU A 216 16.44 -14.94 -5.71
N CYS A 217 16.30 -13.99 -4.78
CA CYS A 217 16.02 -12.63 -5.17
C CYS A 217 17.36 -11.95 -5.50
N VAL A 218 17.62 -11.73 -6.77
CA VAL A 218 18.86 -11.09 -7.23
C VAL A 218 18.59 -9.62 -7.47
N GLY A 219 19.26 -8.74 -6.71
CA GLY A 219 19.22 -7.31 -6.93
C GLY A 219 19.93 -6.93 -8.23
N ALA A 220 19.37 -5.95 -8.99
CA ALA A 220 20.12 -5.31 -10.04
C ALA A 220 21.27 -4.53 -9.40
N ILE A 221 22.49 -5.02 -9.54
CA ILE A 221 23.70 -4.28 -9.19
C ILE A 221 23.83 -3.20 -10.25
N GLU A 222 23.46 -1.95 -9.92
CA GLU A 222 23.89 -0.80 -10.70
C GLU A 222 25.39 -0.68 -10.51
N THR A 223 26.14 -1.18 -11.46
CA THR A 223 27.60 -1.03 -11.53
C THR A 223 27.89 0.40 -11.95
N GLU A 224 27.90 1.33 -11.01
CA GLU A 224 28.62 2.59 -11.19
C GLU A 224 29.86 2.54 -10.29
N THR A 225 31.00 2.67 -10.95
CA THR A 225 32.36 2.88 -10.45
C THR A 225 33.16 1.66 -9.95
N GLU A 226 34.17 1.42 -10.77
CA GLU A 226 35.34 0.62 -10.46
C GLU A 226 35.99 1.05 -9.13
N THR A 227 35.77 0.31 -8.07
CA THR A 227 36.76 0.18 -6.97
C THR A 227 36.52 -1.19 -6.34
N GLU A 228 37.50 -2.06 -6.55
CA GLU A 228 37.60 -3.36 -5.91
C GLU A 228 37.57 -3.19 -4.39
N THR A 229 36.57 -3.71 -3.71
CA THR A 229 36.69 -4.41 -2.42
C THR A 229 35.32 -4.84 -1.90
N GLU A 230 35.27 -6.12 -1.51
CA GLU A 230 34.21 -6.79 -0.75
C GLU A 230 32.92 -7.12 -1.52
N THR A 231 32.92 -8.36 -2.01
CA THR A 231 31.74 -9.13 -2.39
C THR A 231 30.85 -9.30 -1.16
N GLU A 232 29.92 -8.40 -0.92
CA GLU A 232 28.76 -8.70 -0.08
C GLU A 232 27.93 -9.73 -0.83
N THR A 233 28.08 -10.96 -0.40
CA THR A 233 27.29 -12.10 -0.83
C THR A 233 25.84 -11.77 -0.50
N ALA A 234 25.03 -11.44 -1.51
CA ALA A 234 23.59 -11.31 -1.39
C ALA A 234 23.08 -12.58 -0.73
N THR A 235 22.65 -12.48 0.52
CA THR A 235 22.14 -13.59 1.30
C THR A 235 20.83 -14.02 0.64
N ALA A 236 20.89 -15.08 -0.16
CA ALA A 236 19.71 -15.67 -0.80
C ALA A 236 18.75 -16.12 0.30
N THR A 237 17.72 -15.33 0.54
CA THR A 237 16.69 -15.65 1.54
C THR A 237 15.71 -16.61 0.90
N ASN A 238 15.98 -17.91 1.03
CA ASN A 238 15.07 -18.96 0.59
C ASN A 238 13.87 -19.01 1.54
N LEU A 239 12.73 -18.49 1.12
CA LEU A 239 11.48 -18.65 1.83
C LEU A 239 10.82 -19.96 1.39
N ASN A 240 10.37 -20.73 2.39
CA ASN A 240 9.62 -21.97 2.18
C ASN A 240 8.51 -22.02 3.21
N THR A 241 7.33 -21.67 2.77
CA THR A 241 6.15 -21.53 3.65
C THR A 241 5.00 -22.37 3.11
N THR A 242 4.28 -23.06 4.00
CA THR A 242 3.10 -23.87 3.67
C THR A 242 1.88 -23.33 4.41
N PHE A 243 0.79 -23.13 3.68
CA PHE A 243 -0.48 -22.63 4.22
C PHE A 243 -1.66 -23.15 3.41
N ASP A 244 -2.84 -23.01 3.95
CA ASP A 244 -4.09 -23.40 3.28
C ASP A 244 -4.65 -22.19 2.52
N VAL A 245 -5.20 -22.43 1.32
CA VAL A 245 -5.78 -21.40 0.43
C VAL A 245 -7.16 -21.86 -0.02
N GLY A 246 -8.15 -21.03 0.22
CA GLY A 246 -9.53 -21.21 -0.23
C GLY A 246 -10.13 -19.91 -0.73
N TYR A 247 -11.45 -19.88 -0.91
CA TYR A 247 -12.15 -18.68 -1.34
C TYR A 247 -12.13 -17.53 -0.32
N PHE A 248 -11.88 -17.83 0.96
CA PHE A 248 -11.96 -16.87 2.06
C PHE A 248 -10.59 -16.30 2.48
N ASP A 249 -9.55 -16.58 1.69
CA ASP A 249 -8.21 -16.03 1.89
C ASP A 249 -8.03 -14.82 0.94
N PHE A 250 -7.90 -13.65 1.53
CA PHE A 250 -7.92 -12.37 0.81
C PHE A 250 -6.53 -11.77 0.69
N PRO A 251 -6.05 -11.36 -0.50
CA PRO A 251 -4.64 -11.06 -0.73
C PRO A 251 -4.09 -9.89 0.08
N ILE A 252 -4.89 -8.87 0.41
CA ILE A 252 -4.47 -7.72 1.22
C ILE A 252 -4.22 -8.14 2.68
N ILE A 253 -4.92 -9.16 3.16
CA ILE A 253 -4.90 -9.61 4.56
C ILE A 253 -4.09 -10.88 4.72
N ASP A 254 -4.34 -11.88 3.85
CA ASP A 254 -3.72 -13.20 3.91
C ASP A 254 -2.54 -13.26 2.93
N ASN A 255 -1.38 -12.81 3.39
CA ASN A 255 -0.17 -12.75 2.59
C ASN A 255 1.07 -13.12 3.41
N THR A 256 2.11 -13.53 2.72
CA THR A 256 3.41 -13.88 3.28
C THR A 256 4.39 -12.72 3.09
N ARG A 257 5.13 -12.38 4.14
CA ARG A 257 6.17 -11.35 4.08
C ARG A 257 7.38 -11.88 3.34
N LEU A 258 7.84 -11.10 2.38
CA LEU A 258 9.08 -11.26 1.64
C LEU A 258 10.13 -10.25 2.13
N PRO A 259 11.42 -10.42 1.76
CA PRO A 259 12.44 -9.39 1.99
C PRO A 259 12.05 -8.02 1.43
N ASN A 260 12.71 -6.96 1.91
CA ASN A 260 12.52 -5.58 1.43
C ASN A 260 11.07 -5.07 1.54
N ASN A 261 10.35 -5.49 2.58
CA ASN A 261 8.96 -5.11 2.85
C ASN A 261 7.97 -5.45 1.73
N TRP A 262 8.26 -6.47 0.94
CA TRP A 262 7.31 -7.01 -0.03
C TRP A 262 6.42 -8.08 0.60
N ARG A 263 5.27 -8.32 0.00
CA ARG A 263 4.29 -9.32 0.39
C ARG A 263 3.92 -10.16 -0.81
N CYS A 264 3.63 -11.42 -0.59
CA CYS A 264 3.16 -12.33 -1.62
C CYS A 264 1.93 -13.08 -1.12
N ALA A 265 0.84 -13.04 -1.89
CA ALA A 265 -0.39 -13.75 -1.60
C ALA A 265 -0.66 -14.78 -2.69
N VAL A 266 -1.19 -15.93 -2.29
CA VAL A 266 -1.76 -16.93 -3.19
C VAL A 266 -3.25 -17.04 -2.87
N VAL A 267 -4.09 -16.86 -3.88
CA VAL A 267 -5.55 -16.86 -3.71
C VAL A 267 -6.23 -17.79 -4.69
N LEU A 268 -7.32 -18.38 -4.27
CA LEU A 268 -8.21 -19.17 -5.11
C LEU A 268 -9.16 -18.20 -5.84
N THR A 269 -9.00 -18.10 -7.16
CA THR A 269 -9.84 -17.22 -7.98
C THR A 269 -11.03 -17.94 -8.56
N ASN A 270 -10.87 -19.22 -8.89
CA ASN A 270 -11.96 -20.00 -9.46
C ASN A 270 -11.83 -21.50 -9.13
N TRP A 271 -12.95 -22.20 -9.16
CA TRP A 271 -13.01 -23.65 -9.01
C TRP A 271 -14.08 -24.20 -9.93
N VAL A 272 -13.68 -24.94 -10.95
CA VAL A 272 -14.56 -25.48 -11.99
C VAL A 272 -14.19 -26.94 -12.24
N GLU A 273 -15.18 -27.85 -12.11
CA GLU A 273 -15.15 -29.25 -12.56
C GLU A 273 -13.77 -29.95 -12.48
N GLY A 274 -13.20 -30.04 -11.28
CA GLY A 274 -11.91 -30.72 -11.07
C GLY A 274 -10.68 -29.84 -11.24
N PHE A 275 -10.83 -28.59 -11.58
CA PHE A 275 -9.72 -27.62 -11.68
C PHE A 275 -9.87 -26.48 -10.67
N ALA A 276 -8.76 -26.11 -10.05
CA ALA A 276 -8.65 -24.92 -9.21
C ALA A 276 -7.74 -23.89 -9.89
N GLU A 277 -8.23 -22.67 -10.06
CA GLU A 277 -7.43 -21.55 -10.55
C GLU A 277 -6.86 -20.78 -9.38
N LEU A 278 -5.53 -20.75 -9.28
CA LEU A 278 -4.81 -19.98 -8.29
C LEU A 278 -4.12 -18.78 -8.93
N THR A 279 -4.21 -17.65 -8.27
CA THR A 279 -3.47 -16.44 -8.61
C THR A 279 -2.49 -16.10 -7.51
N THR A 280 -1.23 -15.94 -7.88
CA THR A 280 -0.17 -15.45 -7.00
C THR A 280 0.11 -14.00 -7.36
N ILE A 281 0.14 -13.11 -6.35
CA ILE A 281 0.43 -11.70 -6.51
C ILE A 281 1.44 -11.27 -5.45
N CYS A 282 2.54 -10.62 -5.88
CA CYS A 282 3.52 -10.02 -4.99
C CYS A 282 3.48 -8.49 -5.12
N PHE A 283 3.39 -7.79 -4.00
CA PHE A 283 3.14 -6.36 -3.94
C PHE A 283 3.88 -5.70 -2.77
N PRO A 284 4.10 -4.36 -2.79
CA PRO A 284 4.73 -3.65 -1.69
C PRO A 284 3.91 -3.74 -0.40
N GLY A 285 4.57 -3.90 0.75
CA GLY A 285 3.93 -4.09 2.05
C GLY A 285 3.06 -2.93 2.51
N GLU A 286 3.23 -1.74 1.94
CA GLU A 286 2.37 -0.58 2.20
C GLU A 286 0.91 -0.78 1.78
N TYR A 287 0.64 -1.74 0.86
CA TYR A 287 -0.70 -2.13 0.42
C TYR A 287 -1.30 -3.27 1.24
N ALA A 288 -0.56 -3.84 2.17
CA ALA A 288 -1.11 -4.81 3.10
C ALA A 288 -2.10 -4.13 4.08
N SER A 289 -2.94 -4.94 4.71
CA SER A 289 -3.88 -4.47 5.73
C SER A 289 -3.19 -3.64 6.80
N LEU A 290 -3.93 -2.70 7.41
CA LEU A 290 -3.46 -1.88 8.53
C LEU A 290 -2.88 -2.68 9.70
N LYS A 291 -3.29 -3.95 9.86
CA LYS A 291 -2.76 -4.87 10.86
C LYS A 291 -1.27 -5.14 10.69
N ASP A 292 -0.78 -5.10 9.45
CA ASP A 292 0.62 -5.42 9.10
C ASP A 292 1.42 -4.19 8.63
N ARG A 293 0.84 -2.98 8.74
CA ARG A 293 1.60 -1.76 8.43
C ARG A 293 2.72 -1.58 9.45
N PRO A 294 3.90 -1.17 9.00
CA PRO A 294 5.01 -0.91 9.91
C PRO A 294 4.60 0.17 10.93
N TYR A 295 5.02 -0.02 12.18
CA TYR A 295 4.81 0.99 13.21
C TYR A 295 5.43 2.33 12.78
N TYR A 296 4.85 3.43 13.24
CA TYR A 296 5.32 4.79 12.97
C TYR A 296 6.85 4.95 13.15
N GLU A 297 7.44 4.29 14.13
CA GLU A 297 8.88 4.29 14.40
C GLU A 297 9.69 3.63 13.26
N GLU A 298 9.21 2.56 12.66
CA GLU A 298 9.87 1.91 11.51
C GLU A 298 9.83 2.80 10.27
N VAL A 299 8.71 3.51 10.07
CA VAL A 299 8.57 4.50 8.99
C VAL A 299 9.56 5.65 9.17
N ILE A 300 9.67 6.18 10.39
CA ILE A 300 10.62 7.25 10.72
C ILE A 300 12.08 6.79 10.54
N GLN A 301 12.40 5.57 10.96
CA GLN A 301 13.74 5.01 10.77
C GLN A 301 14.07 4.84 9.29
N SER A 302 13.15 4.33 8.48
CA SER A 302 13.33 4.20 7.02
C SER A 302 13.51 5.56 6.33
N LEU A 303 12.78 6.59 6.77
CA LEU A 303 12.92 7.94 6.26
C LEU A 303 14.27 8.58 6.64
N ARG A 304 14.77 8.31 7.86
CA ARG A 304 16.10 8.78 8.31
C ARG A 304 17.25 8.10 7.59
N GLN A 305 17.10 6.80 7.27
CA GLN A 305 18.09 6.07 6.46
C GLN A 305 18.14 6.55 5.00
N LYS A 306 17.02 7.02 4.47
CA LYS A 306 16.92 7.49 3.08
C LYS A 306 17.43 8.94 2.89
N ASN A 307 17.57 9.70 3.98
CA ASN A 307 18.15 11.04 4.03
C ASN A 307 19.25 11.09 5.13
N PRO A 308 20.43 10.52 4.90
CA PRO A 308 21.58 10.82 5.75
C PRO A 308 22.00 12.27 5.48
N ASN A 309 21.88 13.14 6.49
CA ASN A 309 22.47 14.48 6.47
C ASN A 309 23.97 14.42 6.30
#